data_5146568499ad3be3d0ce3372715d1f6d
#
_entry.id   5146568499ad3be3d0ce3372715d1f6d
#
_cell.length_a   1.000
_cell.length_b   1.000
_cell.length_c   1.000
_cell.angle_alpha   90.00
_cell.angle_beta   90.00
_cell.angle_gamma   90.00
#
_symmetry.space_group_name_H-M   'P 1'
#
loop_
_entity.id
_entity.type
_entity.pdbx_description
1 polymer ?
#
loop_
_entity_poly.entity_id
_entity_poly.type
_entity_poly.pdbx_seq_one_letter_code
_entity_poly.pdbx_strand_id
1 'polypeptide(L)'
;MSTKKTIMVVDDDSDYRFQQKVQLEASGYTVVEADSAEQAMEELEKTRPDLALVDLMMEEMDAGFTLCYHIKKKYPDVPIILATAVTRETGLEFDAATSEERSWIKADVLLAKPIRFDQLRREIERLLGIAK
;
A
#
# COMPACT_ATOMS: atom_id res chain seq x y z
N MET A 1 -12.61 -21.54 -11.48
CA MET A 1 -11.92 -21.39 -10.20
C MET A 1 -11.34 -20.01 -10.04
N SER A 2 -11.69 -19.38 -8.97
CA SER A 2 -11.12 -18.06 -8.68
C SER A 2 -9.77 -18.22 -8.00
N THR A 3 -8.78 -17.51 -8.50
CA THR A 3 -7.47 -17.45 -7.89
C THR A 3 -7.48 -16.31 -6.88
N LYS A 4 -7.01 -16.59 -5.68
CA LYS A 4 -6.93 -15.53 -4.66
C LYS A 4 -5.92 -14.48 -5.10
N LYS A 5 -6.29 -13.23 -4.95
CA LYS A 5 -5.36 -12.13 -5.20
C LYS A 5 -4.42 -11.97 -3.99
N THR A 6 -3.21 -11.60 -4.28
CA THR A 6 -2.17 -11.44 -3.26
C THR A 6 -1.97 -9.95 -2.97
N ILE A 7 -2.09 -9.60 -1.70
CA ILE A 7 -1.87 -8.22 -1.23
C ILE A 7 -0.59 -8.22 -0.40
N MET A 8 0.35 -7.35 -0.75
CA MET A 8 1.53 -7.15 0.08
C MET A 8 1.25 -5.99 1.05
N VAL A 9 1.41 -6.23 2.33
CA VAL A 9 1.20 -5.22 3.37
C VAL A 9 2.56 -4.85 3.95
N VAL A 10 2.96 -3.61 3.78
CA VAL A 10 4.26 -3.11 4.25
C VAL A 10 4.02 -2.05 5.31
N ASP A 11 4.35 -2.35 6.55
CA ASP A 11 4.15 -1.46 7.69
C ASP A 11 5.06 -1.91 8.82
N ASP A 12 5.73 -0.98 9.48
CA ASP A 12 6.62 -1.33 10.60
C ASP A 12 5.87 -1.52 11.92
N ASP A 13 4.58 -1.17 11.96
CA ASP A 13 3.72 -1.41 13.12
C ASP A 13 3.14 -2.82 13.01
N SER A 14 3.62 -3.73 13.85
CA SER A 14 3.22 -5.13 13.78
C SER A 14 1.74 -5.32 14.11
N ASP A 15 1.18 -4.53 15.02
CA ASP A 15 -0.22 -4.66 15.38
C ASP A 15 -1.12 -4.21 14.24
N TYR A 16 -0.79 -3.10 13.61
CA TYR A 16 -1.56 -2.60 12.48
C TYR A 16 -1.47 -3.58 11.31
N ARG A 17 -0.26 -4.08 11.04
CA ARG A 17 -0.03 -5.04 9.97
C ARG A 17 -0.84 -6.32 10.19
N PHE A 18 -0.87 -6.80 11.44
CA PHE A 18 -1.63 -7.99 11.79
C PHE A 18 -3.13 -7.77 11.57
N GLN A 19 -3.65 -6.61 11.97
CA GLN A 19 -5.07 -6.29 11.77
C GLN A 19 -5.42 -6.29 10.30
N GLN A 20 -4.57 -5.70 9.47
CA GLN A 20 -4.81 -5.68 8.02
C GLN A 20 -4.78 -7.09 7.44
N LYS A 21 -3.83 -7.89 7.87
CA LYS A 21 -3.73 -9.27 7.41
C LYS A 21 -4.98 -10.06 7.73
N VAL A 22 -5.45 -9.98 8.97
CA VAL A 22 -6.65 -10.72 9.39
C VAL A 22 -7.86 -10.31 8.57
N GLN A 23 -8.06 -9.01 8.39
CA GLN A 23 -9.21 -8.51 7.65
C GLN A 23 -9.13 -8.87 6.16
N LEU A 24 -7.95 -8.77 5.57
CA LEU A 24 -7.79 -9.09 4.15
C LEU A 24 -7.95 -10.57 3.90
N GLU A 25 -7.40 -11.41 4.76
CA GLU A 25 -7.56 -12.85 4.61
C GLU A 25 -9.01 -13.27 4.78
N ALA A 26 -9.72 -12.63 5.70
CA ALA A 26 -11.14 -12.88 5.88
C ALA A 26 -11.96 -12.47 4.65
N SER A 27 -11.45 -11.54 3.86
CA SER A 27 -12.09 -11.09 2.63
C SER A 27 -11.69 -11.93 1.40
N GLY A 28 -10.85 -12.94 1.59
CA GLY A 28 -10.48 -13.87 0.52
C GLY A 28 -9.16 -13.56 -0.16
N TYR A 29 -8.34 -12.68 0.39
CA TYR A 29 -7.04 -12.38 -0.19
C TYR A 29 -5.94 -13.19 0.49
N THR A 30 -4.85 -13.40 -0.25
CA THR A 30 -3.62 -13.92 0.32
C THR A 30 -2.75 -12.71 0.70
N VAL A 31 -2.12 -12.76 1.86
CA VAL A 31 -1.36 -11.61 2.36
C VAL A 31 0.11 -11.97 2.51
N VAL A 32 0.97 -11.12 1.99
CA VAL A 32 2.41 -11.16 2.19
C VAL A 32 2.78 -9.95 3.04
N GLU A 33 3.48 -10.15 4.14
CA GLU A 33 3.84 -9.08 5.06
C GLU A 33 5.29 -8.67 4.93
N ALA A 34 5.55 -7.39 5.14
CA ALA A 34 6.91 -6.87 5.25
C ALA A 34 6.92 -5.78 6.33
N ASP A 35 7.94 -5.79 7.18
CA ASP A 35 8.03 -4.83 8.28
C ASP A 35 8.90 -3.63 7.93
N SER A 36 9.50 -3.63 6.74
CA SER A 36 10.39 -2.57 6.30
C SER A 36 10.44 -2.56 4.78
N ALA A 37 10.96 -1.50 4.22
CA ALA A 37 11.18 -1.41 2.79
C ALA A 37 12.17 -2.48 2.33
N GLU A 38 13.20 -2.75 3.13
CA GLU A 38 14.19 -3.78 2.81
C GLU A 38 13.55 -5.17 2.72
N GLN A 39 12.73 -5.52 3.70
CA GLN A 39 12.02 -6.81 3.68
C GLN A 39 11.05 -6.87 2.52
N ALA A 40 10.38 -5.77 2.21
CA ALA A 40 9.47 -5.72 1.07
C ALA A 40 10.20 -6.00 -0.23
N MET A 41 11.39 -5.44 -0.40
CA MET A 41 12.19 -5.70 -1.60
C MET A 41 12.57 -7.17 -1.71
N GLU A 42 12.90 -7.80 -0.60
CA GLU A 42 13.20 -9.24 -0.60
C GLU A 42 11.97 -10.07 -0.98
N GLU A 43 10.82 -9.71 -0.46
CA GLU A 43 9.58 -10.43 -0.79
C GLU A 43 9.20 -10.25 -2.26
N LEU A 44 9.48 -9.08 -2.82
CA LEU A 44 9.20 -8.81 -4.23
C LEU A 44 10.03 -9.68 -5.17
N GLU A 45 11.20 -10.12 -4.74
CA GLU A 45 12.01 -11.04 -5.52
C GLU A 45 11.38 -12.43 -5.59
N LYS A 46 10.58 -12.80 -4.58
CA LYS A 46 9.96 -14.11 -4.49
C LYS A 46 8.54 -14.13 -5.03
N THR A 47 7.81 -13.04 -4.87
CA THR A 47 6.38 -13.00 -5.16
C THR A 47 6.01 -11.67 -5.81
N ARG A 48 5.27 -11.75 -6.91
CA ARG A 48 4.67 -10.56 -7.50
C ARG A 48 3.28 -10.39 -6.87
N PRO A 49 3.08 -9.37 -6.04
CA PRO A 49 1.75 -9.13 -5.48
C PRO A 49 0.81 -8.59 -6.55
N ASP A 50 -0.48 -8.75 -6.32
CA ASP A 50 -1.49 -8.14 -7.19
C ASP A 50 -1.74 -6.69 -6.80
N LEU A 51 -1.44 -6.34 -5.56
CA LEU A 51 -1.58 -4.98 -5.04
C LEU A 51 -0.65 -4.83 -3.84
N ALA A 52 -0.11 -3.64 -3.65
CA ALA A 52 0.72 -3.35 -2.49
C ALA A 52 0.07 -2.26 -1.64
N LEU A 53 -0.03 -2.51 -0.34
CA LEU A 53 -0.47 -1.53 0.65
C LEU A 53 0.76 -1.14 1.44
N VAL A 54 1.22 0.10 1.27
CA VAL A 54 2.50 0.56 1.80
C VAL A 54 2.28 1.71 2.76
N ASP A 55 2.90 1.62 3.94
CA ASP A 55 2.91 2.72 4.89
C ASP A 55 3.99 3.73 4.46
N LEU A 56 3.61 5.00 4.36
CA LEU A 56 4.56 6.05 3.99
C LEU A 56 5.62 6.25 5.06
N MET A 57 5.18 6.26 6.31
CA MET A 57 6.03 6.59 7.45
C MET A 57 6.55 5.32 8.11
N MET A 58 7.64 4.78 7.58
CA MET A 58 8.32 3.67 8.22
C MET A 58 9.58 4.18 8.93
N GLU A 59 10.65 3.40 8.93
CA GLU A 59 11.88 3.75 9.64
C GLU A 59 12.45 5.09 9.19
N GLU A 60 12.27 5.42 7.92
CA GLU A 60 12.71 6.69 7.36
C GLU A 60 11.50 7.40 6.76
N MET A 61 11.53 8.72 6.77
CA MET A 61 10.40 9.53 6.34
C MET A 61 9.97 9.27 4.89
N ASP A 62 10.92 8.92 4.04
CA ASP A 62 10.62 8.73 2.62
C ASP A 62 10.69 7.27 2.18
N ALA A 63 10.78 6.34 3.14
CA ALA A 63 10.92 4.92 2.79
C ALA A 63 9.74 4.42 1.94
N GLY A 64 8.53 4.87 2.28
CA GLY A 64 7.35 4.46 1.51
C GLY A 64 7.38 4.95 0.08
N PHE A 65 7.80 6.18 -0.15
CA PHE A 65 7.90 6.72 -1.51
C PHE A 65 8.96 5.96 -2.32
N THR A 66 10.11 5.72 -1.72
CA THR A 66 11.20 4.99 -2.38
C THR A 66 10.75 3.59 -2.75
N LEU A 67 10.06 2.92 -1.82
CA LEU A 67 9.55 1.59 -2.07
C LEU A 67 8.53 1.58 -3.22
N CYS A 68 7.64 2.55 -3.26
CA CYS A 68 6.67 2.66 -4.35
C CYS A 68 7.38 2.77 -5.70
N TYR A 69 8.42 3.56 -5.76
CA TYR A 69 9.22 3.70 -6.98
C TYR A 69 9.81 2.35 -7.40
N HIS A 70 10.38 1.61 -6.46
CA HIS A 70 10.99 0.31 -6.75
C HIS A 70 9.94 -0.71 -7.19
N ILE A 71 8.76 -0.70 -6.56
CA ILE A 71 7.69 -1.61 -6.95
C ILE A 71 7.25 -1.32 -8.39
N LYS A 72 7.03 -0.06 -8.72
CA LYS A 72 6.61 0.31 -10.08
C LYS A 72 7.68 0.02 -11.12
N LYS A 73 8.94 0.15 -10.74
CA LYS A 73 10.03 -0.17 -11.65
C LYS A 73 10.09 -1.66 -11.96
N LYS A 74 9.87 -2.49 -10.94
CA LYS A 74 9.93 -3.94 -11.09
C LYS A 74 8.63 -4.50 -11.67
N TYR A 75 7.49 -3.99 -11.21
CA TYR A 75 6.17 -4.46 -11.64
C TYR A 75 5.27 -3.26 -11.94
N PRO A 76 5.38 -2.68 -13.14
CA PRO A 76 4.64 -1.45 -13.46
C PRO A 76 3.12 -1.58 -13.35
N ASP A 77 2.61 -2.81 -13.46
CA ASP A 77 1.17 -3.05 -13.45
C ASP A 77 0.58 -3.24 -12.05
N VAL A 78 1.44 -3.33 -11.03
CA VAL A 78 0.96 -3.55 -9.66
C VAL A 78 0.47 -2.23 -9.08
N PRO A 79 -0.82 -2.13 -8.73
CA PRO A 79 -1.32 -0.91 -8.09
C PRO A 79 -0.83 -0.80 -6.66
N ILE A 80 -0.64 0.44 -6.21
CA ILE A 80 -0.12 0.73 -4.88
C ILE A 80 -1.08 1.66 -4.15
N ILE A 81 -1.47 1.28 -2.94
CA ILE A 81 -2.17 2.15 -2.00
C ILE A 81 -1.14 2.60 -0.97
N LEU A 82 -0.91 3.89 -0.88
CA LEU A 82 0.04 4.46 0.06
C LEU A 82 -0.74 5.02 1.25
N ALA A 83 -0.48 4.49 2.44
CA ALA A 83 -1.12 4.94 3.67
C ALA A 83 -0.24 5.98 4.34
N THR A 84 -0.83 7.10 4.73
CA THR A 84 -0.09 8.18 5.32
C THR A 84 -0.79 8.71 6.56
N ALA A 85 -0.02 9.03 7.59
CA ALA A 85 -0.54 9.70 8.77
C ALA A 85 -0.49 11.20 8.51
N VAL A 86 -1.51 11.70 7.83
CA VAL A 86 -1.61 13.13 7.56
C VAL A 86 -2.11 13.81 8.82
N THR A 87 -1.29 14.70 9.37
CA THR A 87 -1.70 15.53 10.48
C THR A 87 -1.71 16.98 10.01
N ARG A 88 -2.58 17.76 10.61
CA ARG A 88 -2.65 19.19 10.29
C ARG A 88 -1.33 19.88 10.59
N GLU A 89 -0.61 19.35 11.55
CA GLU A 89 0.65 19.93 12.02
C GLU A 89 1.77 19.80 11.00
N THR A 90 1.73 18.76 10.17
CA THR A 90 2.76 18.57 9.16
C THR A 90 2.51 19.36 7.88
N GLY A 91 1.29 19.82 7.69
CA GLY A 91 0.93 20.54 6.49
C GLY A 91 0.96 19.72 5.22
N LEU A 92 1.03 18.40 5.35
CA LEU A 92 1.03 17.51 4.19
C LEU A 92 -0.39 17.32 3.71
N GLU A 93 -0.79 18.14 2.77
CA GLU A 93 -2.09 18.02 2.14
C GLU A 93 -1.88 17.52 0.73
N PHE A 94 -2.00 16.21 0.56
CA PHE A 94 -1.82 15.61 -0.75
C PHE A 94 -2.87 16.05 -1.74
N ASP A 95 -4.05 16.42 -1.25
CA ASP A 95 -5.11 16.94 -2.11
C ASP A 95 -4.73 18.24 -2.78
N ALA A 96 -3.85 19.01 -2.13
CA ALA A 96 -3.38 20.29 -2.66
C ALA A 96 -2.12 20.13 -3.49
N ALA A 97 -1.60 18.92 -3.63
CA ALA A 97 -0.38 18.69 -4.39
C ALA A 97 -0.59 19.00 -5.86
N THR A 98 0.42 19.59 -6.48
CA THR A 98 0.39 19.87 -7.91
C THR A 98 0.47 18.56 -8.69
N SER A 99 0.12 18.60 -9.97
CA SER A 99 0.24 17.41 -10.80
C SER A 99 1.69 16.95 -10.93
N GLU A 100 2.65 17.87 -10.86
CA GLU A 100 4.06 17.50 -10.87
C GLU A 100 4.44 16.74 -9.61
N GLU A 101 3.97 17.21 -8.45
CA GLU A 101 4.22 16.53 -7.19
C GLU A 101 3.57 15.15 -7.17
N ARG A 102 2.38 15.02 -7.73
CA ARG A 102 1.69 13.74 -7.80
C ARG A 102 2.38 12.76 -8.73
N SER A 103 2.96 13.24 -9.82
CA SER A 103 3.65 12.35 -10.75
C SER A 103 4.94 11.78 -10.13
N TRP A 104 5.44 12.46 -9.12
CA TRP A 104 6.61 12.08 -8.35
C TRP A 104 6.30 10.92 -7.40
N ILE A 105 5.06 10.89 -6.91
CA ILE A 105 4.58 9.84 -6.03
C ILE A 105 4.05 8.72 -6.90
N LYS A 106 4.68 7.56 -6.83
CA LYS A 106 4.32 6.43 -7.69
C LYS A 106 3.17 5.58 -7.16
N ALA A 107 2.41 6.11 -6.22
CA ALA A 107 1.23 5.41 -5.69
C ALA A 107 0.01 5.71 -6.53
N ASP A 108 -0.88 4.74 -6.65
CA ASP A 108 -2.14 4.90 -7.38
C ASP A 108 -3.21 5.56 -6.52
N VAL A 109 -3.16 5.34 -5.21
CA VAL A 109 -4.12 5.89 -4.26
C VAL A 109 -3.38 6.28 -2.99
N LEU A 110 -3.76 7.42 -2.41
CA LEU A 110 -3.27 7.89 -1.11
C LEU A 110 -4.43 7.85 -0.12
N LEU A 111 -4.25 7.16 1.00
CA LEU A 111 -5.27 7.09 2.04
C LEU A 111 -4.67 7.59 3.35
N ALA A 112 -5.44 8.43 4.06
CA ALA A 112 -5.02 8.96 5.35
C ALA A 112 -5.37 7.98 6.46
N LYS A 113 -4.45 7.77 7.38
CA LYS A 113 -4.72 6.96 8.57
C LYS A 113 -5.52 7.77 9.58
N PRO A 114 -6.40 7.15 10.35
CA PRO A 114 -6.72 5.72 10.34
C PRO A 114 -7.60 5.36 9.15
N ILE A 115 -7.25 4.25 8.49
CA ILE A 115 -8.00 3.81 7.32
C ILE A 115 -9.08 2.84 7.77
N ARG A 116 -10.32 3.14 7.40
CA ARG A 116 -11.43 2.23 7.67
C ARG A 116 -11.33 1.07 6.69
N PHE A 117 -11.59 -0.14 7.19
CA PHE A 117 -11.43 -1.31 6.33
C PHE A 117 -12.41 -1.31 5.16
N ASP A 118 -13.64 -0.84 5.35
CA ASP A 118 -14.59 -0.77 4.25
C ASP A 118 -14.10 0.16 3.13
N GLN A 119 -13.43 1.25 3.50
CA GLN A 119 -12.82 2.15 2.52
C GLN A 119 -11.66 1.46 1.79
N LEU A 120 -10.79 0.81 2.56
CA LEU A 120 -9.64 0.10 1.98
C LEU A 120 -10.10 -0.99 1.03
N ARG A 121 -11.09 -1.80 1.43
CA ARG A 121 -11.60 -2.87 0.60
C ARG A 121 -12.17 -2.34 -0.71
N ARG A 122 -12.88 -1.23 -0.64
CA ARG A 122 -13.46 -0.61 -1.83
C ARG A 122 -12.39 -0.20 -2.83
N GLU A 123 -11.30 0.40 -2.32
CA GLU A 123 -10.20 0.81 -3.19
C GLU A 123 -9.48 -0.40 -3.78
N ILE A 124 -9.29 -1.44 -2.99
CA ILE A 124 -8.68 -2.67 -3.49
C ILE A 124 -9.51 -3.26 -4.62
N GLU A 125 -10.83 -3.36 -4.41
CA GLU A 125 -11.72 -3.93 -5.43
C GLU A 125 -11.69 -3.10 -6.71
N ARG A 126 -11.65 -1.78 -6.57
CA ARG A 126 -11.60 -0.89 -7.73
C ARG A 126 -10.29 -1.06 -8.49
N LEU A 127 -9.18 -1.08 -7.79
CA LEU A 127 -7.87 -1.18 -8.42
C LEU A 127 -7.62 -2.53 -9.05
N LEU A 128 -8.17 -3.60 -8.46
CA LEU A 128 -8.02 -4.95 -9.00
C LEU A 128 -9.08 -5.30 -10.03
N GLY A 129 -10.06 -4.41 -10.23
CA GLY A 129 -11.12 -4.65 -11.20
C GLY A 129 -12.09 -5.73 -10.81
N ILE A 130 -12.26 -5.97 -9.51
CA ILE A 130 -13.17 -6.99 -8.99
C ILE A 130 -14.36 -6.38 -8.26
N ALA A 131 -14.62 -5.11 -8.45
CA ALA A 131 -15.75 -4.42 -7.85
C ALA A 131 -17.05 -5.03 -8.33
N LYS A 132 -18.01 -5.12 -7.42
CA LYS A 132 -19.33 -5.65 -7.74
C LYS A 132 -20.31 -4.53 -8.04
#